data_b96431dd4523a70a99aed66b5ccf8337
#
_entry.id   b96431dd4523a70a99aed66b5ccf8337
#
_cell.length_a   1.000
_cell.length_b   1.000
_cell.length_c   1.000
_cell.angle_alpha   90.00
_cell.angle_beta   90.00
_cell.angle_gamma   90.00
#
_symmetry.space_group_name_H-M   'P 1'
#
loop_
_entity.id
_entity.type
_entity.pdbx_description
1 polymer ?
#
loop_
_entity_poly.entity_id
_entity_poly.type
_entity_poly.pdbx_seq_one_letter_code
_entity_poly.pdbx_strand_id
1 'polypeptide(L)'
;TKRGVPLVELKTVNHLRYYTDSNGWVAFREPGLMNRQLFFHIRSHGYEYPKDGFGYRGKRLQTTPGTEAVLKLKRLNVAERMYRVTGAGIYRDSHLLGKGVPIKQHLLNGSVFGSDSVVTAVYGERLYWFWGDTNRPSYPLGNFHVPFATSLLPAAGGLDPLMGVDLTYNVGDNGFASEVARMPGKGPTWIDGLVVLPDKQQQVRLLAQYVKIKAPLEVYERGVVEFNDKQQRFIHRTTLSKNAL
;
A
#
# COMPACT_ATOMS: atom_id res chain seq x y z
N THR A 1 -7.32 -15.97 15.37
CA THR A 1 -8.28 -15.36 14.44
C THR A 1 -8.52 -16.29 13.27
N LYS A 2 -9.69 -16.24 12.65
CA LYS A 2 -10.02 -17.02 11.43
C LYS A 2 -9.77 -16.16 10.16
N ARG A 3 -8.94 -15.15 10.25
CA ARG A 3 -8.63 -14.23 9.14
C ARG A 3 -7.59 -14.88 8.21
N GLY A 4 -7.71 -14.64 6.92
CA GLY A 4 -6.67 -14.93 5.96
C GLY A 4 -5.40 -14.10 6.25
N VAL A 5 -4.23 -14.67 6.01
CA VAL A 5 -2.94 -13.99 6.25
C VAL A 5 -2.35 -13.57 4.91
N PRO A 6 -2.17 -12.24 4.65
CA PRO A 6 -1.55 -11.78 3.43
C PRO A 6 -0.05 -12.07 3.38
N LEU A 7 0.49 -12.14 2.15
CA LEU A 7 1.92 -12.33 1.88
C LEU A 7 2.52 -13.60 2.52
N VAL A 8 1.75 -14.67 2.61
CA VAL A 8 2.30 -16.01 2.87
C VAL A 8 2.88 -16.54 1.57
N GLU A 9 4.14 -16.90 1.58
CA GLU A 9 4.78 -17.56 0.44
C GLU A 9 4.41 -19.03 0.40
N LEU A 10 3.91 -19.48 -0.75
CA LEU A 10 3.79 -20.88 -1.14
C LEU A 10 4.78 -21.13 -2.28
N LYS A 11 5.78 -21.97 -2.05
CA LYS A 11 6.82 -22.28 -3.02
C LYS A 11 6.80 -23.75 -3.38
N THR A 12 6.68 -24.08 -4.67
CA THR A 12 6.78 -25.43 -5.18
C THR A 12 8.22 -25.98 -5.13
N VAL A 13 8.41 -27.28 -5.26
CA VAL A 13 9.75 -27.91 -5.29
C VAL A 13 10.60 -27.39 -6.46
N ASN A 14 9.99 -27.06 -7.58
CA ASN A 14 10.64 -26.42 -8.74
C ASN A 14 10.70 -24.90 -8.67
N HIS A 15 10.63 -24.33 -7.45
CA HIS A 15 10.86 -22.92 -7.12
C HIS A 15 9.84 -21.89 -7.64
N LEU A 16 8.68 -22.29 -8.18
CA LEU A 16 7.59 -21.35 -8.45
C LEU A 16 7.04 -20.80 -7.13
N ARG A 17 6.82 -19.49 -7.09
CA ARG A 17 6.42 -18.78 -5.86
C ARG A 17 5.08 -18.09 -6.05
N TYR A 18 4.22 -18.27 -5.08
CA TYR A 18 2.92 -17.62 -4.97
C TYR A 18 2.83 -16.96 -3.61
N TYR A 19 2.15 -15.82 -3.56
CA TYR A 19 1.93 -15.09 -2.31
C TYR A 19 0.45 -14.88 -2.11
N THR A 20 -0.04 -15.14 -0.91
CA THR A 20 -1.43 -14.86 -0.60
C THR A 20 -1.74 -13.37 -0.74
N ASP A 21 -2.91 -13.06 -1.30
CA ASP A 21 -3.43 -11.71 -1.36
C ASP A 21 -3.89 -11.18 0.02
N SER A 22 -4.52 -9.99 0.08
CA SER A 22 -4.96 -9.38 1.34
C SER A 22 -6.01 -10.17 2.09
N ASN A 23 -6.75 -11.04 1.42
CA ASN A 23 -7.69 -11.97 2.06
C ASN A 23 -7.05 -13.33 2.42
N GLY A 24 -5.77 -13.52 2.11
CA GLY A 24 -5.05 -14.77 2.37
C GLY A 24 -5.31 -15.86 1.33
N TRP A 25 -5.76 -15.52 0.12
CA TRP A 25 -5.98 -16.46 -0.98
C TRP A 25 -4.81 -16.53 -1.94
N VAL A 26 -4.64 -17.71 -2.54
CA VAL A 26 -3.82 -17.97 -3.73
C VAL A 26 -4.67 -18.71 -4.74
N ALA A 27 -4.81 -18.15 -5.93
CA ALA A 27 -5.39 -18.80 -7.10
C ALA A 27 -4.27 -19.53 -7.85
N PHE A 28 -4.13 -20.82 -7.61
CA PHE A 28 -3.09 -21.62 -8.25
C PHE A 28 -3.58 -22.16 -9.60
N ARG A 29 -2.90 -21.79 -10.67
CA ARG A 29 -3.04 -22.37 -12.01
C ARG A 29 -1.70 -22.40 -12.70
N GLU A 30 -1.15 -23.60 -12.89
CA GLU A 30 0.14 -23.78 -13.54
C GLU A 30 0.05 -24.91 -14.57
N PRO A 31 0.24 -24.62 -15.87
CA PRO A 31 0.27 -25.64 -16.91
C PRO A 31 1.27 -26.75 -16.59
N GLY A 32 0.89 -28.00 -16.79
CA GLY A 32 1.72 -29.17 -16.46
C GLY A 32 1.76 -29.56 -14.99
N LEU A 33 1.32 -28.71 -14.06
CA LEU A 33 1.26 -29.00 -12.63
C LEU A 33 -0.19 -29.18 -12.11
N MET A 34 -1.19 -29.06 -12.96
CA MET A 34 -2.57 -29.36 -12.60
C MET A 34 -2.82 -30.88 -12.59
N ASN A 35 -3.80 -31.30 -11.81
CA ASN A 35 -4.18 -32.72 -11.59
C ASN A 35 -3.03 -33.59 -11.03
N ARG A 36 -2.12 -32.98 -10.26
CA ARG A 36 -0.98 -33.66 -9.64
C ARG A 36 -0.94 -33.42 -8.14
N GLN A 37 -0.19 -34.25 -7.44
CA GLN A 37 0.17 -33.99 -6.06
C GLN A 37 1.46 -33.14 -6.04
N LEU A 38 1.38 -31.92 -5.47
CA LEU A 38 2.50 -31.00 -5.33
C LEU A 38 2.80 -30.74 -3.85
N PHE A 39 4.06 -30.67 -3.51
CA PHE A 39 4.50 -30.16 -2.21
C PHE A 39 4.73 -28.66 -2.28
N PHE A 40 4.07 -27.92 -1.39
CA PHE A 40 4.26 -26.48 -1.22
C PHE A 40 5.01 -26.23 0.09
N HIS A 41 6.21 -25.66 -0.02
CA HIS A 41 6.87 -25.04 1.13
C HIS A 41 6.09 -23.79 1.54
N ILE A 42 5.89 -23.59 2.84
CA ILE A 42 5.08 -22.50 3.38
C ILE A 42 5.96 -21.64 4.28
N ARG A 43 6.05 -20.34 3.96
CA ARG A 43 6.84 -19.37 4.71
C ARG A 43 6.07 -18.07 4.91
N SER A 44 6.19 -17.48 6.10
CA SER A 44 5.62 -16.15 6.37
C SER A 44 6.35 -15.49 7.53
N HIS A 45 6.57 -14.19 7.46
CA HIS A 45 7.09 -13.43 8.59
C HIS A 45 6.03 -13.32 9.69
N GLY A 46 6.42 -13.59 10.92
CA GLY A 46 5.55 -13.51 12.09
C GLY A 46 4.52 -14.63 12.22
N TYR A 47 4.56 -15.61 11.31
CA TYR A 47 3.69 -16.78 11.32
C TYR A 47 4.50 -18.02 10.98
N GLU A 48 4.10 -19.17 11.50
CA GLU A 48 4.72 -20.45 11.15
C GLU A 48 3.69 -21.51 10.75
N TYR A 49 4.12 -22.35 9.82
CA TYR A 49 3.45 -23.62 9.49
C TYR A 49 4.19 -24.76 10.19
N PRO A 50 3.50 -25.81 10.68
CA PRO A 50 4.14 -26.94 11.34
C PRO A 50 5.23 -27.59 10.47
N LYS A 51 6.27 -28.12 11.09
CA LYS A 51 7.27 -28.97 10.43
C LYS A 51 6.73 -30.37 10.29
N ASP A 52 7.11 -31.04 9.19
CA ASP A 52 6.96 -32.48 9.04
C ASP A 52 8.11 -33.26 9.73
N GLY A 53 8.10 -34.58 9.59
CA GLY A 53 9.13 -35.44 10.20
C GLY A 53 10.54 -35.24 9.66
N PHE A 54 10.71 -34.59 8.50
CA PHE A 54 12.00 -34.23 7.91
C PHE A 54 12.39 -32.78 8.17
N GLY A 55 11.57 -32.02 8.93
CA GLY A 55 11.82 -30.62 9.27
C GLY A 55 11.32 -29.61 8.24
N TYR A 56 10.68 -30.03 7.16
CA TYR A 56 10.10 -29.12 6.17
C TYR A 56 8.80 -28.48 6.66
N ARG A 57 8.67 -27.17 6.48
CA ARG A 57 7.39 -26.46 6.68
C ARG A 57 6.64 -26.41 5.36
N GLY A 58 5.69 -27.31 5.19
CA GLY A 58 4.95 -27.40 3.95
C GLY A 58 3.86 -28.45 3.96
N LYS A 59 3.14 -28.55 2.84
CA LYS A 59 2.06 -29.52 2.68
C LYS A 59 1.99 -30.02 1.24
N ARG A 60 1.70 -31.32 1.09
CA ARG A 60 1.32 -31.92 -0.18
C ARG A 60 -0.16 -31.64 -0.44
N LEU A 61 -0.47 -31.08 -1.59
CA LEU A 61 -1.83 -30.76 -2.04
C LEU A 61 -2.08 -31.36 -3.41
N GLN A 62 -3.31 -31.80 -3.64
CA GLN A 62 -3.80 -32.19 -4.96
C GLN A 62 -4.26 -30.94 -5.71
N THR A 63 -3.77 -30.72 -6.93
CA THR A 63 -4.04 -29.52 -7.73
C THR A 63 -5.20 -29.74 -8.72
N THR A 64 -6.24 -30.39 -8.32
CA THR A 64 -7.44 -30.55 -9.16
C THR A 64 -8.17 -29.22 -9.30
N PRO A 65 -8.55 -28.80 -10.54
CA PRO A 65 -9.33 -27.59 -10.74
C PRO A 65 -10.61 -27.57 -9.89
N GLY A 66 -10.92 -26.40 -9.30
CA GLY A 66 -12.10 -26.20 -8.46
C GLY A 66 -11.96 -26.69 -7.01
N THR A 67 -10.83 -27.31 -6.63
CA THR A 67 -10.61 -27.70 -5.23
C THR A 67 -10.02 -26.56 -4.40
N GLU A 68 -10.38 -26.53 -3.12
CA GLU A 68 -9.84 -25.57 -2.15
C GLU A 68 -9.09 -26.31 -1.02
N ALA A 69 -8.04 -25.69 -0.50
CA ALA A 69 -7.30 -26.19 0.65
C ALA A 69 -7.07 -25.06 1.67
N VAL A 70 -7.26 -25.36 2.94
CA VAL A 70 -6.99 -24.41 4.03
C VAL A 70 -5.68 -24.77 4.71
N LEU A 71 -4.76 -23.81 4.76
CA LEU A 71 -3.47 -23.93 5.43
C LEU A 71 -3.50 -23.06 6.71
N LYS A 72 -3.47 -23.72 7.87
CA LYS A 72 -3.53 -23.01 9.17
C LYS A 72 -2.13 -22.68 9.64
N LEU A 73 -1.86 -21.38 9.87
CA LEU A 73 -0.61 -20.89 10.41
C LEU A 73 -0.79 -20.46 11.88
N LYS A 74 0.25 -20.67 12.68
CA LYS A 74 0.34 -20.15 14.05
C LYS A 74 0.99 -18.79 14.00
N ARG A 75 0.34 -17.78 14.60
CA ARG A 75 0.94 -16.44 14.77
C ARG A 75 2.00 -16.48 15.87
N LEU A 76 3.17 -15.91 15.59
CA LEU A 76 4.30 -15.79 16.51
C LEU A 76 4.42 -14.38 17.08
N ASN A 77 4.09 -13.35 16.27
CA ASN A 77 4.16 -11.95 16.67
C ASN A 77 2.94 -11.50 17.46
N VAL A 78 3.12 -10.47 18.28
CA VAL A 78 2.00 -9.75 18.92
C VAL A 78 1.13 -9.07 17.85
N ALA A 79 1.76 -8.41 16.86
CA ALA A 79 1.06 -7.76 15.76
C ALA A 79 0.49 -8.79 14.78
N GLU A 80 -0.73 -8.54 14.31
CA GLU A 80 -1.39 -9.31 13.26
C GLU A 80 -1.25 -8.59 11.92
N ARG A 81 -0.90 -9.33 10.86
CA ARG A 81 -0.90 -8.80 9.50
C ARG A 81 -2.33 -8.82 8.98
N MET A 82 -2.89 -7.65 8.70
CA MET A 82 -4.29 -7.51 8.35
C MET A 82 -4.53 -7.54 6.84
N TYR A 83 -3.95 -6.60 6.11
CA TYR A 83 -4.07 -6.47 4.65
C TYR A 83 -2.99 -5.52 4.12
N ARG A 84 -2.87 -5.45 2.81
CA ARG A 84 -2.05 -4.45 2.10
C ARG A 84 -2.92 -3.23 1.80
N VAL A 85 -2.37 -2.02 2.01
CA VAL A 85 -3.08 -0.76 1.74
C VAL A 85 -2.83 -0.28 0.32
N THR A 86 -1.57 -0.39 -0.16
CA THR A 86 -1.15 0.07 -1.49
C THR A 86 -0.58 -1.09 -2.32
N GLY A 87 -0.55 -0.91 -3.63
CA GLY A 87 0.08 -1.81 -4.58
C GLY A 87 -0.89 -2.47 -5.56
N ALA A 88 -0.32 -3.04 -6.62
CA ALA A 88 -1.08 -3.78 -7.60
C ALA A 88 -1.50 -5.16 -7.08
N GLY A 89 -2.69 -5.59 -7.48
CA GLY A 89 -3.18 -6.94 -7.24
C GLY A 89 -3.33 -7.30 -5.77
N ILE A 90 -3.60 -6.31 -4.89
CA ILE A 90 -3.70 -6.57 -3.45
C ILE A 90 -4.85 -7.50 -3.05
N TYR A 91 -5.82 -7.72 -3.96
CA TYR A 91 -6.89 -8.72 -3.87
C TYR A 91 -7.03 -9.56 -5.15
N ARG A 92 -5.94 -9.70 -5.93
CA ARG A 92 -5.94 -10.38 -7.24
C ARG A 92 -6.48 -11.80 -7.16
N ASP A 93 -5.97 -12.56 -6.22
CA ASP A 93 -6.32 -13.99 -6.13
C ASP A 93 -7.76 -14.18 -5.64
N SER A 94 -8.23 -13.35 -4.71
CA SER A 94 -9.64 -13.29 -4.35
C SER A 94 -10.53 -12.98 -5.55
N HIS A 95 -10.16 -11.99 -6.38
CA HIS A 95 -10.89 -11.63 -7.59
C HIS A 95 -10.93 -12.81 -8.59
N LEU A 96 -9.79 -13.45 -8.87
CA LEU A 96 -9.71 -14.60 -9.77
C LEU A 96 -10.56 -15.79 -9.31
N LEU A 97 -10.77 -15.93 -8.00
CA LEU A 97 -11.59 -16.99 -7.40
C LEU A 97 -13.05 -16.58 -7.19
N GLY A 98 -13.48 -15.40 -7.65
CA GLY A 98 -14.84 -14.89 -7.44
C GLY A 98 -15.19 -14.63 -5.97
N LYS A 99 -14.19 -14.43 -5.09
CA LYS A 99 -14.41 -14.13 -3.68
C LYS A 99 -14.69 -12.63 -3.48
N GLY A 100 -15.49 -12.30 -2.49
CA GLY A 100 -15.77 -10.91 -2.13
C GLY A 100 -14.52 -10.15 -1.68
N VAL A 101 -14.43 -8.88 -2.07
CA VAL A 101 -13.35 -7.97 -1.68
C VAL A 101 -13.94 -6.70 -1.06
N PRO A 102 -13.29 -6.10 -0.03
CA PRO A 102 -13.89 -5.00 0.71
C PRO A 102 -13.74 -3.64 0.04
N ILE A 103 -12.83 -3.48 -0.92
CA ILE A 103 -12.48 -2.20 -1.55
C ILE A 103 -12.92 -2.14 -3.02
N LYS A 104 -13.19 -0.94 -3.53
CA LYS A 104 -13.69 -0.74 -4.90
C LYS A 104 -12.61 -0.99 -5.95
N GLN A 105 -11.44 -0.39 -5.77
CA GLN A 105 -10.31 -0.47 -6.72
C GLN A 105 -9.31 -1.52 -6.23
N HIS A 106 -9.64 -2.79 -6.37
CA HIS A 106 -8.93 -3.91 -5.76
C HIS A 106 -7.80 -4.53 -6.62
N LEU A 107 -7.70 -4.18 -7.92
CA LEU A 107 -6.66 -4.71 -8.81
C LEU A 107 -5.53 -3.72 -9.03
N LEU A 108 -5.84 -2.53 -9.54
CA LEU A 108 -4.86 -1.49 -9.82
C LEU A 108 -5.51 -0.11 -9.59
N ASN A 109 -5.22 0.50 -8.47
CA ASN A 109 -5.76 1.80 -8.08
C ASN A 109 -4.76 2.91 -8.38
N GLY A 110 -5.17 3.91 -9.18
CA GLY A 110 -4.32 5.04 -9.59
C GLY A 110 -3.04 4.62 -10.31
N SER A 111 -3.01 3.45 -10.94
CA SER A 111 -1.83 2.81 -11.54
C SER A 111 -0.63 2.65 -10.59
N VAL A 112 -0.87 2.60 -9.27
CA VAL A 112 0.16 2.47 -8.24
C VAL A 112 0.51 1.00 -8.02
N PHE A 113 1.79 0.65 -8.25
CA PHE A 113 2.33 -0.69 -7.98
C PHE A 113 2.83 -0.87 -6.55
N GLY A 114 3.14 0.21 -5.89
CA GLY A 114 3.59 0.26 -4.52
C GLY A 114 4.17 1.63 -4.21
N SER A 115 4.21 2.00 -2.96
CA SER A 115 4.78 3.25 -2.48
C SER A 115 5.63 2.98 -1.25
N ASP A 116 6.66 3.80 -1.04
CA ASP A 116 7.35 3.85 0.23
C ASP A 116 6.78 4.98 1.09
N SER A 117 7.27 5.14 2.29
CA SER A 117 6.88 6.10 3.32
C SER A 117 5.45 6.67 3.21
N VAL A 118 4.82 6.95 4.28
CA VAL A 118 3.49 7.54 4.30
C VAL A 118 3.36 8.51 5.47
N VAL A 119 2.78 9.68 5.19
CA VAL A 119 2.29 10.60 6.21
C VAL A 119 0.79 10.79 6.04
N THR A 120 0.07 10.88 7.13
CA THR A 120 -1.40 10.95 7.11
C THR A 120 -1.91 12.06 8.02
N ALA A 121 -3.03 12.66 7.64
CA ALA A 121 -3.75 13.61 8.48
C ALA A 121 -5.26 13.47 8.29
N VAL A 122 -6.01 13.62 9.36
CA VAL A 122 -7.46 13.81 9.29
C VAL A 122 -7.72 15.26 8.93
N TYR A 123 -8.37 15.49 7.78
CA TYR A 123 -8.73 16.81 7.31
C TYR A 123 -10.17 16.77 6.76
N GLY A 124 -11.06 17.53 7.38
CA GLY A 124 -12.49 17.35 7.20
C GLY A 124 -12.95 15.94 7.63
N GLU A 125 -13.81 15.32 6.85
CA GLU A 125 -14.34 13.97 7.10
C GLU A 125 -13.50 12.85 6.47
N ARG A 126 -12.28 13.16 6.04
CA ARG A 126 -11.39 12.24 5.33
C ARG A 126 -10.06 12.09 6.01
N LEU A 127 -9.48 10.92 5.86
CA LEU A 127 -8.06 10.69 6.10
C LEU A 127 -7.33 10.90 4.78
N TYR A 128 -6.40 11.84 4.76
CA TYR A 128 -5.49 12.12 3.66
C TYR A 128 -4.23 11.30 3.82
N TRP A 129 -3.79 10.70 2.75
CA TRP A 129 -2.63 9.81 2.67
C TRP A 129 -1.66 10.39 1.65
N PHE A 130 -0.45 10.71 2.05
CA PHE A 130 0.60 11.20 1.17
C PHE A 130 1.76 10.23 1.24
N TRP A 131 2.24 9.79 0.07
CA TRP A 131 3.33 8.83 -0.04
C TRP A 131 4.60 9.46 -0.59
N GLY A 132 5.74 8.84 -0.29
CA GLY A 132 7.01 9.11 -0.92
C GLY A 132 7.08 8.52 -2.34
N ASP A 133 8.22 7.95 -2.67
CA ASP A 133 8.45 7.38 -4.00
C ASP A 133 7.44 6.28 -4.32
N THR A 134 6.89 6.35 -5.54
CA THR A 134 5.78 5.51 -5.94
C THR A 134 6.05 4.86 -7.29
N ASN A 135 5.93 3.53 -7.34
CA ASN A 135 6.14 2.72 -8.53
C ASN A 135 4.88 2.67 -9.39
N ARG A 136 5.06 2.68 -10.69
CA ARG A 136 4.00 2.50 -11.71
C ARG A 136 4.31 1.32 -12.64
N PRO A 137 3.33 0.79 -13.39
CA PRO A 137 3.54 -0.39 -14.25
C PRO A 137 4.71 -0.28 -15.22
N SER A 138 4.95 0.91 -15.76
CA SER A 138 5.96 1.15 -16.79
C SER A 138 7.35 1.47 -16.26
N TYR A 139 7.48 1.83 -14.98
CA TYR A 139 8.76 2.22 -14.40
C TYR A 139 8.73 2.21 -12.88
N PRO A 140 9.77 1.74 -12.19
CA PRO A 140 9.91 1.94 -10.75
C PRO A 140 10.14 3.41 -10.44
N LEU A 141 9.75 3.86 -9.24
CA LEU A 141 9.90 5.24 -8.77
C LEU A 141 9.32 6.28 -9.74
N GLY A 142 8.08 6.04 -10.20
CA GLY A 142 7.44 6.87 -11.24
C GLY A 142 6.98 8.26 -10.80
N ASN A 143 6.94 8.57 -9.52
CA ASN A 143 6.47 9.84 -8.98
C ASN A 143 7.34 10.27 -7.78
N PHE A 144 8.08 11.35 -7.94
CA PHE A 144 9.00 11.90 -6.95
C PHE A 144 8.45 13.13 -6.19
N HIS A 145 7.23 13.56 -6.44
CA HIS A 145 6.64 14.76 -5.87
C HIS A 145 5.34 14.49 -5.12
N VAL A 146 5.34 13.39 -4.38
CA VAL A 146 4.27 13.01 -3.43
C VAL A 146 2.92 12.78 -4.10
N PRO A 147 2.55 11.55 -4.42
CA PRO A 147 1.17 11.23 -4.75
C PRO A 147 0.31 11.21 -3.50
N PHE A 148 -1.01 11.39 -3.67
CA PHE A 148 -1.92 11.27 -2.55
C PHE A 148 -3.22 10.55 -2.90
N ALA A 149 -3.86 10.04 -1.87
CA ALA A 149 -5.23 9.56 -1.90
C ALA A 149 -5.98 10.01 -0.66
N THR A 150 -7.28 9.86 -0.69
CA THR A 150 -8.13 10.02 0.50
C THR A 150 -8.89 8.73 0.77
N SER A 151 -9.24 8.52 2.04
CA SER A 151 -10.26 7.54 2.44
C SER A 151 -11.27 8.21 3.36
N LEU A 152 -12.52 7.76 3.34
CA LEU A 152 -13.52 8.21 4.30
C LEU A 152 -13.18 7.66 5.69
N LEU A 153 -13.43 8.46 6.72
CA LEU A 153 -13.43 7.98 8.09
C LEU A 153 -14.61 7.02 8.29
N PRO A 154 -14.52 6.01 9.18
CA PRO A 154 -15.63 5.10 9.45
C PRO A 154 -16.92 5.83 9.82
N ALA A 155 -16.84 6.88 10.63
CA ALA A 155 -17.99 7.72 11.01
C ALA A 155 -18.62 8.48 9.82
N ALA A 156 -17.87 8.67 8.74
CA ALA A 156 -18.33 9.33 7.50
C ALA A 156 -18.66 8.32 6.38
N GLY A 157 -18.89 7.06 6.72
CA GLY A 157 -19.25 6.00 5.77
C GLY A 157 -18.07 5.26 5.16
N GLY A 158 -16.87 5.43 5.71
CA GLY A 158 -15.69 4.65 5.36
C GLY A 158 -15.75 3.21 5.87
N LEU A 159 -14.85 2.37 5.37
CA LEU A 159 -14.73 0.98 5.84
C LEU A 159 -14.27 0.92 7.29
N ASP A 160 -14.72 -0.12 7.99
CA ASP A 160 -14.09 -0.52 9.26
C ASP A 160 -12.59 -0.79 9.00
N PRO A 161 -11.67 -0.15 9.75
CA PRO A 161 -10.23 -0.38 9.63
C PRO A 161 -9.82 -1.85 9.79
N LEU A 162 -10.63 -2.68 10.41
CA LEU A 162 -10.41 -4.12 10.47
C LEU A 162 -10.66 -4.82 9.12
N MET A 163 -11.42 -4.23 8.22
CA MET A 163 -11.80 -4.82 6.93
C MET A 163 -10.91 -4.34 5.78
N GLY A 164 -10.45 -3.10 5.80
CA GLY A 164 -9.66 -2.52 4.73
C GLY A 164 -9.66 -1.00 4.73
N VAL A 165 -8.96 -0.42 3.76
CA VAL A 165 -8.97 1.01 3.46
C VAL A 165 -9.30 1.19 2.00
N ASP A 166 -10.42 1.87 1.70
CA ASP A 166 -10.84 2.15 0.32
C ASP A 166 -10.27 3.51 -0.11
N LEU A 167 -9.13 3.47 -0.79
CA LEU A 167 -8.40 4.65 -1.23
C LEU A 167 -9.01 5.23 -2.51
N THR A 168 -9.17 6.55 -2.55
CA THR A 168 -9.45 7.32 -3.76
C THR A 168 -8.22 8.16 -4.09
N TYR A 169 -7.40 7.72 -5.06
CA TYR A 169 -6.25 8.49 -5.53
C TYR A 169 -6.68 9.73 -6.32
N ASN A 170 -5.92 10.81 -6.18
CA ASN A 170 -5.93 11.89 -7.15
C ASN A 170 -5.15 11.44 -8.38
N VAL A 171 -5.81 11.36 -9.53
CA VAL A 171 -5.27 10.77 -10.77
C VAL A 171 -5.18 11.84 -11.85
N GLY A 172 -4.05 11.91 -12.53
CA GLY A 172 -3.85 12.77 -13.68
C GLY A 172 -4.43 12.20 -14.98
N ASP A 173 -4.35 12.95 -16.06
CA ASP A 173 -4.86 12.57 -17.39
C ASP A 173 -4.21 11.29 -17.96
N ASN A 174 -3.01 10.95 -17.48
CA ASN A 174 -2.30 9.73 -17.82
C ASN A 174 -2.76 8.48 -17.04
N GLY A 175 -3.78 8.60 -16.20
CA GLY A 175 -4.30 7.52 -15.36
C GLY A 175 -3.41 7.12 -14.20
N PHE A 176 -2.34 7.88 -13.90
CA PHE A 176 -1.44 7.64 -12.78
C PHE A 176 -1.68 8.65 -11.65
N ALA A 177 -1.43 8.22 -10.41
CA ALA A 177 -1.52 9.08 -9.24
C ALA A 177 -0.70 10.37 -9.41
N SER A 178 -1.37 11.52 -9.26
CA SER A 178 -0.79 12.84 -9.56
C SER A 178 0.23 13.27 -8.52
N GLU A 179 1.25 14.00 -8.98
CA GLU A 179 2.19 14.71 -8.12
C GLU A 179 1.52 15.93 -7.48
N VAL A 180 1.51 16.03 -6.17
CA VAL A 180 0.79 17.10 -5.47
C VAL A 180 1.68 18.06 -4.68
N ALA A 181 2.97 17.78 -4.58
CA ALA A 181 3.93 18.61 -3.84
C ALA A 181 5.08 19.12 -4.70
N ARG A 182 4.87 19.30 -6.01
CA ARG A 182 5.92 19.85 -6.90
C ARG A 182 6.18 21.33 -6.56
N MET A 183 7.31 21.57 -5.89
CA MET A 183 7.81 22.92 -5.63
C MET A 183 8.82 23.33 -6.70
N PRO A 184 9.01 24.65 -6.94
CA PRO A 184 10.02 25.18 -7.87
C PRO A 184 11.43 24.67 -7.55
N GLY A 185 12.31 24.66 -8.55
CA GLY A 185 13.70 24.22 -8.41
C GLY A 185 13.93 22.76 -8.83
N LYS A 186 15.20 22.37 -8.90
CA LYS A 186 15.62 21.03 -9.36
C LYS A 186 15.37 19.95 -8.33
N GLY A 187 15.17 18.73 -8.82
CA GLY A 187 15.04 17.50 -8.01
C GLY A 187 13.70 17.35 -7.33
N PRO A 188 13.51 16.23 -6.63
CA PRO A 188 12.22 15.90 -5.99
C PRO A 188 11.87 16.84 -4.84
N THR A 189 10.58 16.91 -4.53
CA THR A 189 10.05 17.53 -3.32
C THR A 189 9.42 16.43 -2.48
N TRP A 190 9.86 16.30 -1.24
CA TRP A 190 9.26 15.39 -0.26
C TRP A 190 8.61 16.21 0.85
N ILE A 191 7.55 15.69 1.43
CA ILE A 191 6.85 16.31 2.56
C ILE A 191 6.95 15.41 3.79
N ASP A 192 6.94 16.05 4.94
CA ASP A 192 6.81 15.43 6.25
C ASP A 192 6.03 16.35 7.20
N GLY A 193 5.89 15.95 8.44
CA GLY A 193 5.35 16.80 9.50
C GLY A 193 3.99 17.42 9.17
N LEU A 194 3.03 16.65 8.66
CA LEU A 194 1.66 17.11 8.43
C LEU A 194 1.03 17.65 9.71
N VAL A 195 0.35 18.80 9.60
CA VAL A 195 -0.42 19.39 10.68
C VAL A 195 -1.72 20.00 10.14
N VAL A 196 -2.78 19.83 10.91
CA VAL A 196 -4.10 20.42 10.63
C VAL A 196 -4.41 21.41 11.74
N LEU A 197 -4.50 22.69 11.38
CA LEU A 197 -4.67 23.79 12.33
C LEU A 197 -5.70 24.80 11.82
N PRO A 198 -6.47 25.44 12.71
CA PRO A 198 -7.27 26.61 12.34
C PRO A 198 -6.36 27.82 12.10
N ASP A 199 -6.65 28.60 11.08
CA ASP A 199 -6.05 29.91 10.87
C ASP A 199 -6.68 30.98 11.78
N LYS A 200 -6.26 32.23 11.63
CA LYS A 200 -6.80 33.35 12.43
C LYS A 200 -8.31 33.60 12.22
N GLN A 201 -8.85 33.15 11.11
CA GLN A 201 -10.27 33.21 10.77
C GLN A 201 -11.03 31.91 11.15
N GLN A 202 -10.39 31.03 11.92
CA GLN A 202 -10.91 29.72 12.33
C GLN A 202 -11.17 28.75 11.16
N GLN A 203 -10.57 29.01 9.99
CA GLN A 203 -10.61 28.08 8.88
C GLN A 203 -9.54 27.01 9.04
N VAL A 204 -9.95 25.76 9.00
CA VAL A 204 -9.02 24.64 9.14
C VAL A 204 -8.13 24.51 7.90
N ARG A 205 -6.82 24.44 8.11
CA ARG A 205 -5.79 24.34 7.08
C ARG A 205 -4.98 23.07 7.27
N LEU A 206 -4.62 22.44 6.16
CA LEU A 206 -3.69 21.32 6.13
C LEU A 206 -2.33 21.83 5.64
N LEU A 207 -1.35 21.76 6.51
CA LEU A 207 0.02 22.22 6.26
C LEU A 207 0.99 21.04 6.32
N ALA A 208 2.12 21.20 5.64
CA ALA A 208 3.23 20.25 5.72
C ALA A 208 4.56 20.99 5.68
N GLN A 209 5.58 20.41 6.26
CA GLN A 209 6.95 20.77 5.92
C GLN A 209 7.33 20.08 4.60
N TYR A 210 8.19 20.74 3.82
CA TYR A 210 8.77 20.15 2.64
C TYR A 210 10.28 20.28 2.62
N VAL A 211 10.92 19.39 1.89
CA VAL A 211 12.32 19.45 1.54
C VAL A 211 12.51 19.32 0.04
N LYS A 212 13.46 20.10 -0.51
CA LYS A 212 13.98 19.92 -1.87
C LYS A 212 15.29 19.16 -1.82
N ILE A 213 15.38 18.15 -2.67
CA ILE A 213 16.51 17.21 -2.70
C ILE A 213 17.28 17.37 -4.01
N LYS A 214 18.60 17.37 -3.95
CA LYS A 214 19.49 17.21 -5.11
C LYS A 214 20.39 15.99 -4.94
N ALA A 215 20.99 15.55 -6.04
CA ALA A 215 21.91 14.41 -5.99
C ALA A 215 23.13 14.69 -5.07
N PRO A 216 23.63 13.66 -4.30
CA PRO A 216 23.12 12.27 -4.25
C PRO A 216 21.96 12.06 -3.27
N LEU A 217 21.56 12.96 -2.41
CA LEU A 217 20.43 12.99 -1.47
C LEU A 217 20.57 14.19 -0.53
N GLU A 218 21.15 15.28 -1.02
CA GLU A 218 21.39 16.50 -0.23
C GLU A 218 20.13 17.37 -0.20
N VAL A 219 19.66 17.66 1.00
CA VAL A 219 18.61 18.67 1.22
C VAL A 219 19.22 20.06 1.04
N TYR A 220 18.72 20.82 0.07
CA TYR A 220 19.22 22.17 -0.18
C TYR A 220 18.20 23.28 0.16
N GLU A 221 16.94 22.94 0.30
CA GLU A 221 15.86 23.86 0.67
C GLU A 221 14.85 23.16 1.58
N ARG A 222 14.31 23.92 2.53
CA ARG A 222 13.22 23.51 3.44
C ARG A 222 12.18 24.61 3.50
N GLY A 223 10.94 24.23 3.77
CA GLY A 223 9.90 25.22 3.93
C GLY A 223 8.58 24.63 4.37
N VAL A 224 7.56 25.46 4.29
CA VAL A 224 6.17 25.11 4.62
C VAL A 224 5.31 25.26 3.38
N VAL A 225 4.45 24.27 3.20
CA VAL A 225 3.43 24.24 2.15
C VAL A 225 2.05 24.09 2.76
N GLU A 226 1.03 24.56 2.07
CA GLU A 226 -0.37 24.43 2.45
C GLU A 226 -1.13 23.72 1.33
N PHE A 227 -1.99 22.78 1.70
CA PHE A 227 -2.84 22.09 0.74
C PHE A 227 -3.96 23.01 0.27
N ASN A 228 -4.11 23.11 -1.04
CA ASN A 228 -5.16 23.87 -1.69
C ASN A 228 -6.25 22.93 -2.17
N ASP A 229 -7.44 22.98 -1.54
CA ASP A 229 -8.57 22.10 -1.84
C ASP A 229 -9.09 22.24 -3.25
N LYS A 230 -9.06 23.44 -3.84
CA LYS A 230 -9.55 23.66 -5.21
C LYS A 230 -8.59 23.07 -6.26
N GLN A 231 -7.30 23.16 -6.02
CA GLN A 231 -6.25 22.68 -6.94
C GLN A 231 -5.81 21.27 -6.64
N GLN A 232 -6.21 20.72 -5.49
CA GLN A 232 -5.83 19.38 -5.00
C GLN A 232 -4.31 19.17 -5.00
N ARG A 233 -3.56 20.18 -4.53
CA ARG A 233 -2.09 20.16 -4.43
C ARG A 233 -1.60 21.08 -3.33
N PHE A 234 -0.35 20.88 -2.92
CA PHE A 234 0.35 21.77 -2.03
C PHE A 234 0.81 23.05 -2.74
N ILE A 235 0.69 24.17 -2.05
CA ILE A 235 1.15 25.51 -2.48
C ILE A 235 2.20 25.97 -1.49
N HIS A 236 3.29 26.52 -2.01
CA HIS A 236 4.37 27.10 -1.22
C HIS A 236 3.85 28.25 -0.34
N ARG A 237 4.23 28.25 0.93
CA ARG A 237 3.94 29.31 1.89
C ARG A 237 5.18 30.09 2.29
N THR A 238 6.23 29.39 2.68
CA THR A 238 7.48 30.03 3.08
C THR A 238 8.64 29.08 2.94
N THR A 239 9.81 29.61 2.64
CA THR A 239 11.09 28.92 2.73
C THR A 239 11.70 29.21 4.10
N LEU A 240 12.17 28.20 4.78
CA LEU A 240 12.82 28.33 6.09
C LEU A 240 14.31 28.66 5.90
N SER A 241 14.88 29.39 6.85
CA SER A 241 16.33 29.61 6.87
C SER A 241 17.07 28.27 7.08
N LYS A 242 18.33 28.19 6.63
CA LYS A 242 19.16 26.99 6.80
C LYS A 242 19.33 26.55 8.26
N ASN A 243 19.11 27.45 9.19
CA ASN A 243 19.26 27.22 10.64
C ASN A 243 17.92 27.03 11.36
N ALA A 244 16.81 27.00 10.63
CA ALA A 244 15.49 26.71 11.19
C ALA A 244 15.32 25.18 11.24
N LEU A 245 15.68 24.58 12.36
CA LEU A 245 15.38 23.21 12.76
C LEU A 245 14.46 23.27 13.96
#